data_97f62ed9fd0a6589d000b40c3af1b6bf
#
_entry.id   97f62ed9fd0a6589d000b40c3af1b6bf
#
_cell.length_a   1.000
_cell.length_b   1.000
_cell.length_c   1.000
_cell.angle_alpha   90.00
_cell.angle_beta   90.00
_cell.angle_gamma   90.00
#
_symmetry.space_group_name_H-M   'P 1'
#
loop_
_entity.id
_entity.type
_entity.pdbx_description
1 polymer ?
#
loop_
_entity_poly.entity_id
_entity_poly.type
_entity_poly.pdbx_seq_one_letter_code
_entity_poly.pdbx_strand_id
1 'polypeptide(L)'
;MTKNLRILLIEDDTIEVMKLHRAISSLKLNHEIIEANNGEKALKILSQKELLPNIILLDLNMPKLNGIEFLRILKKDDVLKYIPAIILTTSNNQRDLLECYKTGIAGYVLKPLKYKDYISRIKRILLYWSINELI
;
A
#
# COMPACT_ATOMS: atom_id res chain seq x y z
N MET A 1 -3.40 -21.82 -5.12
CA MET A 1 -4.07 -21.43 -3.88
C MET A 1 -3.69 -20.00 -3.52
N THR A 2 -4.68 -19.17 -3.24
CA THR A 2 -4.44 -17.78 -2.84
C THR A 2 -4.16 -17.71 -1.33
N LYS A 3 -3.33 -16.75 -0.95
CA LYS A 3 -2.96 -16.52 0.45
C LYS A 3 -3.77 -15.36 1.01
N ASN A 4 -4.07 -15.40 2.31
CA ASN A 4 -4.57 -14.22 3.01
C ASN A 4 -3.40 -13.29 3.28
N LEU A 5 -3.53 -12.04 2.85
CA LEU A 5 -2.48 -11.05 2.98
C LEU A 5 -2.65 -10.21 4.24
N ARG A 6 -1.54 -9.83 4.83
CA ARG A 6 -1.49 -8.76 5.80
C ARG A 6 -1.03 -7.51 5.07
N ILE A 7 -1.90 -6.52 4.99
CA ILE A 7 -1.72 -5.30 4.20
C ILE A 7 -1.50 -4.12 5.14
N LEU A 8 -0.38 -3.42 4.99
CA LEU A 8 -0.21 -2.13 5.66
C LEU A 8 -0.73 -1.05 4.71
N LEU A 9 -1.82 -0.40 5.10
CA LEU A 9 -2.38 0.72 4.36
C LEU A 9 -1.90 2.02 4.98
N ILE A 10 -1.19 2.84 4.20
CA ILE A 10 -0.70 4.14 4.63
C ILE A 10 -1.50 5.20 3.88
N GLU A 11 -2.47 5.79 4.56
CA GLU A 11 -3.45 6.69 3.98
C GLU A 11 -4.00 7.61 5.07
N ASP A 12 -3.98 8.92 4.84
CA ASP A 12 -4.48 9.90 5.82
C ASP A 12 -5.97 10.22 5.66
N ASP A 13 -6.55 9.95 4.50
CA ASP A 13 -7.97 10.21 4.23
C ASP A 13 -8.83 9.06 4.74
N THR A 14 -9.65 9.33 5.77
CA THR A 14 -10.51 8.31 6.37
C THR A 14 -11.52 7.73 5.39
N ILE A 15 -11.98 8.51 4.42
CA ILE A 15 -12.91 8.01 3.39
C ILE A 15 -12.22 6.98 2.52
N GLU A 16 -10.96 7.22 2.15
CA GLU A 16 -10.18 6.27 1.35
C GLU A 16 -9.89 4.98 2.13
N VAL A 17 -9.63 5.10 3.42
CA VAL A 17 -9.46 3.93 4.30
C VAL A 17 -10.74 3.10 4.31
N MET A 18 -11.90 3.73 4.49
CA MET A 18 -13.20 3.06 4.49
C MET A 18 -13.49 2.38 3.15
N LYS A 19 -13.13 3.01 2.04
CA LYS A 19 -13.32 2.45 0.70
C LYS A 19 -12.56 1.13 0.54
N LEU A 20 -11.34 1.05 1.03
CA LEU A 20 -10.57 -0.19 0.95
C LEU A 20 -11.20 -1.29 1.79
N HIS A 21 -11.61 -0.99 3.01
CA HIS A 21 -12.30 -1.97 3.86
C HIS A 21 -13.57 -2.49 3.20
N ARG A 22 -14.37 -1.59 2.61
CA ARG A 22 -15.59 -1.97 1.90
C ARG A 22 -15.30 -2.84 0.68
N ALA A 23 -14.26 -2.50 -0.09
CA ALA A 23 -13.89 -3.29 -1.26
C ALA A 23 -13.52 -4.72 -0.87
N ILE A 24 -12.69 -4.88 0.14
CA ILE A 24 -12.28 -6.19 0.62
C ILE A 24 -13.47 -6.98 1.14
N SER A 25 -14.35 -6.34 1.90
CA SER A 25 -15.57 -6.96 2.42
C SER A 25 -16.52 -7.39 1.30
N SER A 26 -16.75 -6.51 0.31
CA SER A 26 -17.65 -6.81 -0.81
C SER A 26 -17.13 -7.93 -1.70
N LEU A 27 -15.82 -8.10 -1.78
CA LEU A 27 -15.18 -9.18 -2.53
C LEU A 27 -15.11 -10.48 -1.74
N LYS A 28 -15.56 -10.47 -0.49
CA LYS A 28 -15.54 -11.62 0.43
C LYS A 28 -14.13 -12.18 0.61
N LEU A 29 -13.15 -11.28 0.71
CA LEU A 29 -11.75 -11.63 0.93
C LEU A 29 -11.41 -11.53 2.42
N ASN A 30 -10.49 -12.38 2.88
CA ASN A 30 -10.10 -12.46 4.28
C ASN A 30 -8.73 -11.83 4.55
N HIS A 31 -8.39 -10.77 3.83
CA HIS A 31 -7.15 -10.04 4.05
C HIS A 31 -7.25 -9.17 5.30
N GLU A 32 -6.15 -9.06 6.02
CA GLU A 32 -6.03 -8.21 7.19
C GLU A 32 -5.46 -6.85 6.77
N ILE A 33 -6.08 -5.77 7.25
CA ILE A 33 -5.59 -4.41 7.01
C ILE A 33 -5.06 -3.84 8.31
N ILE A 34 -3.80 -3.39 8.29
CA ILE A 34 -3.19 -2.59 9.34
C ILE A 34 -3.14 -1.16 8.83
N GLU A 35 -3.65 -0.21 9.60
CA GLU A 35 -3.78 1.18 9.17
C GLU A 35 -2.69 2.05 9.79
N ALA A 36 -2.12 2.94 8.97
CA ALA A 36 -1.29 4.04 9.42
C ALA A 36 -1.73 5.29 8.67
N ASN A 37 -2.00 6.37 9.39
CA ASN A 37 -2.50 7.60 8.75
C ASN A 37 -1.39 8.56 8.32
N ASN A 38 -0.13 8.18 8.49
CA ASN A 38 1.02 8.90 7.95
C ASN A 38 2.26 7.99 7.94
N GLY A 39 3.33 8.48 7.33
CA GLY A 39 4.57 7.73 7.21
C GLY A 39 5.27 7.46 8.53
N GLU A 40 5.21 8.39 9.48
CA GLU A 40 5.83 8.20 10.80
C GLU A 40 5.20 7.05 11.56
N LYS A 41 3.87 6.99 11.56
CA LYS A 41 3.13 5.89 12.20
C LYS A 41 3.40 4.55 11.52
N ALA A 42 3.51 4.57 10.19
CA ALA A 42 3.86 3.37 9.45
C ALA A 42 5.23 2.84 9.87
N LEU A 43 6.22 3.73 10.00
CA LEU A 43 7.55 3.32 10.43
C LEU A 43 7.55 2.76 11.86
N LYS A 44 6.74 3.32 12.75
CA LYS A 44 6.58 2.76 14.10
C LYS A 44 6.02 1.34 14.08
N ILE A 45 4.99 1.11 13.25
CA ILE A 45 4.41 -0.21 13.08
C ILE A 45 5.46 -1.19 12.56
N LEU A 46 6.21 -0.78 11.54
CA LEU A 46 7.23 -1.62 10.92
C LEU A 46 8.44 -1.88 11.82
N SER A 47 8.69 -1.01 12.80
CA SER A 47 9.78 -1.21 13.76
C SER A 47 9.51 -2.39 14.69
N GLN A 48 8.25 -2.78 14.86
CA GLN A 48 7.86 -3.97 15.61
C GLN A 48 7.93 -5.18 14.68
N LYS A 49 9.10 -5.72 14.51
CA LYS A 49 9.40 -6.72 13.46
C LYS A 49 8.77 -8.10 13.67
N GLU A 50 7.86 -8.23 14.62
CA GLU A 50 7.19 -9.52 14.90
C GLU A 50 6.11 -9.87 13.89
N LEU A 51 5.36 -8.85 13.39
CA LEU A 51 4.24 -9.05 12.47
C LEU A 51 4.35 -8.10 11.28
N LEU A 52 5.31 -8.39 10.40
CA LEU A 52 5.50 -7.56 9.20
C LEU A 52 4.37 -7.78 8.20
N PRO A 53 3.95 -6.73 7.48
CA PRO A 53 2.97 -6.91 6.42
C PRO A 53 3.57 -7.66 5.23
N ASN A 54 2.70 -8.28 4.45
CA ASN A 54 3.10 -8.92 3.19
C ASN A 54 3.30 -7.90 2.09
N ILE A 55 2.45 -6.87 2.06
CA ILE A 55 2.52 -5.77 1.10
C ILE A 55 2.17 -4.46 1.78
N ILE A 56 2.59 -3.36 1.16
CA ILE A 56 2.24 -2.01 1.59
C ILE A 56 1.44 -1.35 0.47
N LEU A 57 0.28 -0.79 0.80
CA LEU A 57 -0.47 0.11 -0.08
C LEU A 57 -0.26 1.52 0.44
N LEU A 58 0.26 2.39 -0.40
CA LEU A 58 0.77 3.69 0.03
C LEU A 58 0.19 4.81 -0.83
N ASP A 59 -0.40 5.82 -0.20
CA ASP A 59 -0.71 7.08 -0.85
C ASP A 59 0.50 8.01 -0.76
N LEU A 60 0.71 8.85 -1.78
CA LEU A 60 1.85 9.77 -1.82
C LEU A 60 1.60 11.07 -1.08
N ASN A 61 0.38 11.57 -1.13
CA ASN A 61 0.04 12.91 -0.63
C ASN A 61 -0.46 12.84 0.81
N MET A 62 0.48 12.88 1.75
CA MET A 62 0.17 12.80 3.18
C MET A 62 0.91 13.89 3.94
N PRO A 63 0.33 14.40 5.06
CA PRO A 63 1.04 15.32 5.93
C PRO A 63 2.19 14.62 6.67
N LYS A 64 3.06 15.41 7.28
CA LYS A 64 4.26 14.95 7.99
C LYS A 64 5.18 14.21 7.02
N LEU A 65 5.49 12.95 7.26
CA LEU A 65 6.33 12.19 6.36
C LEU A 65 5.50 11.72 5.15
N ASN A 66 5.75 12.30 3.96
CA ASN A 66 5.03 11.95 2.74
C ASN A 66 5.46 10.59 2.19
N GLY A 67 4.73 10.11 1.18
CA GLY A 67 4.94 8.75 0.66
C GLY A 67 6.33 8.51 0.09
N ILE A 68 6.90 9.49 -0.62
CA ILE A 68 8.23 9.33 -1.23
C ILE A 68 9.31 9.28 -0.15
N GLU A 69 9.22 10.15 0.84
CA GLU A 69 10.14 10.15 1.99
C GLU A 69 10.07 8.83 2.75
N PHE A 70 8.86 8.34 2.97
CA PHE A 70 8.63 7.04 3.59
C PHE A 70 9.31 5.92 2.80
N LEU A 71 9.13 5.90 1.48
CA LEU A 71 9.74 4.89 0.60
C LEU A 71 11.27 4.89 0.69
N ARG A 72 11.87 6.09 0.72
CA ARG A 72 13.32 6.19 0.83
C ARG A 72 13.84 5.55 2.11
N ILE A 73 13.14 5.79 3.21
CA ILE A 73 13.51 5.19 4.51
C ILE A 73 13.31 3.67 4.47
N LEU A 74 12.18 3.23 3.95
CA LEU A 74 11.87 1.81 3.83
C LEU A 74 12.96 1.06 3.06
N LYS A 75 13.40 1.61 1.94
CA LYS A 75 14.37 0.96 1.04
C LYS A 75 15.79 0.96 1.56
N LYS A 76 16.08 1.72 2.60
CA LYS A 76 17.39 1.70 3.26
C LYS A 76 17.48 0.67 4.39
N ASP A 77 16.37 0.12 4.82
CA ASP A 77 16.35 -0.89 5.87
C ASP A 77 16.61 -2.28 5.27
N ASP A 78 17.53 -3.02 5.84
CA ASP A 78 17.98 -4.31 5.30
C ASP A 78 16.91 -5.40 5.30
N VAL A 79 15.90 -5.27 6.14
CA VAL A 79 14.77 -6.22 6.23
C VAL A 79 13.56 -5.68 5.50
N LEU A 80 13.19 -4.44 5.79
CA LEU A 80 11.94 -3.83 5.28
C LEU A 80 11.98 -3.58 3.78
N LYS A 81 13.16 -3.41 3.20
CA LYS A 81 13.29 -3.13 1.75
C LYS A 81 12.71 -4.23 0.85
N TYR A 82 12.53 -5.43 1.38
CA TYR A 82 11.97 -6.55 0.61
C TYR A 82 10.44 -6.59 0.61
N ILE A 83 9.78 -5.77 1.41
CA ILE A 83 8.32 -5.70 1.41
C ILE A 83 7.87 -4.92 0.18
N PRO A 84 7.06 -5.53 -0.71
CA PRO A 84 6.57 -4.81 -1.89
C PRO A 84 5.70 -3.62 -1.49
N ALA A 85 6.02 -2.45 -2.03
CA ALA A 85 5.23 -1.24 -1.83
C ALA A 85 4.52 -0.90 -3.14
N ILE A 86 3.20 -0.84 -3.11
CA ILE A 86 2.36 -0.50 -4.25
C ILE A 86 1.76 0.87 -3.96
N ILE A 87 2.00 1.82 -4.85
CA ILE A 87 1.42 3.15 -4.75
C ILE A 87 -0.03 3.08 -5.23
N LEU A 88 -0.94 3.62 -4.43
CA LEU A 88 -2.35 3.73 -4.76
C LEU A 88 -2.77 5.18 -4.49
N THR A 89 -2.84 5.98 -5.53
CA THR A 89 -2.95 7.44 -5.40
C THR A 89 -3.76 8.05 -6.53
N THR A 90 -4.24 9.26 -6.33
CA THR A 90 -4.87 10.05 -7.40
C THR A 90 -3.85 10.87 -8.18
N SER A 91 -2.60 10.94 -7.74
CA SER A 91 -1.56 11.71 -8.40
C SER A 91 -1.05 11.03 -9.66
N ASN A 92 -1.15 11.73 -10.80
CA ASN A 92 -0.56 11.27 -12.07
C ASN A 92 0.68 12.11 -12.44
N ASN A 93 1.30 12.75 -11.48
CA ASN A 93 2.48 13.59 -11.69
C ASN A 93 3.66 12.73 -12.14
N GLN A 94 4.28 13.10 -13.25
CA GLN A 94 5.37 12.32 -13.84
C GLN A 94 6.64 12.29 -12.98
N ARG A 95 6.89 13.35 -12.21
CA ARG A 95 8.02 13.39 -11.28
C ARG A 95 7.82 12.37 -10.15
N ASP A 96 6.63 12.34 -9.59
CA ASP A 96 6.30 11.38 -8.53
C ASP A 96 6.45 9.96 -9.03
N LEU A 97 5.92 9.69 -10.22
CA LEU A 97 6.03 8.39 -10.86
C LEU A 97 7.49 7.95 -11.01
N LEU A 98 8.32 8.83 -11.58
CA LEU A 98 9.73 8.54 -11.79
C LEU A 98 10.48 8.33 -10.48
N GLU A 99 10.28 9.21 -9.49
CA GLU A 99 10.92 9.10 -8.18
C GLU A 99 10.54 7.81 -7.47
N CYS A 100 9.28 7.41 -7.56
CA CYS A 100 8.81 6.16 -6.96
C CYS A 100 9.52 4.95 -7.59
N TYR A 101 9.58 4.89 -8.92
CA TYR A 101 10.25 3.77 -9.57
C TYR A 101 11.75 3.75 -9.31
N LYS A 102 12.38 4.91 -9.28
CA LYS A 102 13.81 5.00 -8.91
C LYS A 102 14.06 4.48 -7.49
N THR A 103 13.13 4.73 -6.59
CA THR A 103 13.25 4.30 -5.20
C THR A 103 13.01 2.80 -5.04
N GLY A 104 12.24 2.20 -5.95
CA GLY A 104 12.07 0.74 -5.99
C GLY A 104 10.69 0.26 -5.58
N ILE A 105 9.64 0.88 -6.08
CA ILE A 105 8.27 0.41 -5.85
C ILE A 105 7.97 -0.82 -6.68
N ALA A 106 6.95 -1.56 -6.26
CA ALA A 106 6.48 -2.74 -6.97
C ALA A 106 5.36 -2.43 -7.98
N GLY A 107 4.68 -1.30 -7.83
CA GLY A 107 3.66 -0.88 -8.77
C GLY A 107 3.12 0.50 -8.42
N TYR A 108 2.56 1.17 -9.42
CA TYR A 108 1.99 2.51 -9.27
C TYR A 108 0.61 2.50 -9.91
N VAL A 109 -0.42 2.59 -9.09
CA VAL A 109 -1.82 2.45 -9.53
C VAL A 109 -2.58 3.73 -9.22
N LEU A 110 -3.25 4.26 -10.24
CA LEU A 110 -4.13 5.41 -10.05
C LEU A 110 -5.48 4.97 -9.51
N LYS A 111 -5.98 5.71 -8.51
CA LYS A 111 -7.32 5.49 -7.97
C LYS A 111 -8.36 5.94 -8.99
N PRO A 112 -9.28 5.06 -9.41
CA PRO A 112 -10.35 5.46 -10.33
C PRO A 112 -11.36 6.36 -9.62
N LEU A 113 -12.02 7.22 -10.39
CA LEU A 113 -13.08 8.08 -9.87
C LEU A 113 -14.34 7.29 -9.51
N LYS A 114 -14.69 6.31 -10.34
CA LYS A 114 -15.89 5.48 -10.11
C LYS A 114 -15.58 4.36 -9.13
N TYR A 115 -16.42 4.22 -8.13
CA TYR A 115 -16.26 3.21 -7.09
C TYR A 115 -16.23 1.79 -7.65
N LYS A 116 -17.04 1.50 -8.65
CA LYS A 116 -17.06 0.20 -9.34
C LYS A 116 -15.69 -0.15 -9.93
N ASP A 117 -15.05 0.83 -10.56
CA ASP A 117 -13.71 0.64 -11.14
C ASP A 117 -12.65 0.51 -10.06
N TYR A 118 -12.81 1.23 -8.96
CA TYR A 118 -11.95 1.11 -7.79
C TYR A 118 -11.97 -0.31 -7.23
N ILE A 119 -13.14 -0.87 -7.01
CA ILE A 119 -13.29 -2.24 -6.50
C ILE A 119 -12.61 -3.24 -7.45
N SER A 120 -12.80 -3.07 -8.77
CA SER A 120 -12.19 -3.93 -9.78
C SER A 120 -10.66 -3.89 -9.72
N ARG A 121 -10.09 -2.70 -9.55
CA ARG A 121 -8.63 -2.57 -9.43
C ARG A 121 -8.10 -3.18 -8.14
N ILE A 122 -8.76 -2.93 -7.03
CA ILE A 122 -8.36 -3.53 -5.75
C ILE A 122 -8.38 -5.05 -5.86
N LYS A 123 -9.42 -5.62 -6.44
CA LYS A 123 -9.52 -7.06 -6.65
C LYS A 123 -8.30 -7.60 -7.41
N ARG A 124 -7.93 -6.94 -8.51
CA ARG A 124 -6.79 -7.37 -9.33
C ARG A 124 -5.46 -7.24 -8.60
N ILE A 125 -5.26 -6.16 -7.87
CA ILE A 125 -4.06 -5.98 -7.06
C ILE A 125 -3.93 -7.09 -6.03
N LEU A 126 -4.99 -7.33 -5.27
CA LEU A 126 -4.95 -8.32 -4.19
C LEU A 126 -4.84 -9.73 -4.73
N LEU A 127 -5.50 -10.04 -5.84
CA LEU A 127 -5.39 -11.34 -6.47
C LEU A 127 -3.94 -11.60 -6.94
N TYR A 128 -3.33 -10.62 -7.60
CA TYR A 128 -1.95 -10.75 -8.05
C TYR A 128 -1.00 -11.01 -6.89
N TRP A 129 -1.10 -10.21 -5.82
CA TRP A 129 -0.17 -10.34 -4.69
C TRP A 129 -0.44 -11.58 -3.84
N SER A 130 -1.69 -12.05 -3.80
CA SER A 130 -2.04 -13.27 -3.03
C SER A 130 -1.50 -14.56 -3.66
N ILE A 131 -1.08 -14.52 -4.93
CA ILE A 131 -0.48 -15.68 -5.60
C ILE A 131 1.04 -15.57 -5.71
N ASN A 132 1.64 -14.48 -5.23
CA ASN A 132 3.10 -14.32 -5.21
C ASN A 132 3.71 -15.02 -4.01
N GLU A 133 4.94 -15.50 -4.20
CA GLU A 133 5.75 -15.94 -3.08
C GLU A 133 6.42 -14.70 -2.46
N LEU A 134 6.17 -14.47 -1.18
CA LEU A 134 6.63 -13.29 -0.46
C LEU A 134 7.60 -13.68 0.64
N ILE A 135 8.56 -12.79 0.91
CA ILE A 135 9.53 -13.01 2.00
C ILE A 135 8.90 -12.76 3.35
#